data_1ecaa3528dd67d1fd92f9be2457fcd45
#
_entry.id   1ecaa3528dd67d1fd92f9be2457fcd45
#
_cell.length_a   1.000
_cell.length_b   1.000
_cell.length_c   1.000
_cell.angle_alpha   90.00
_cell.angle_beta   90.00
_cell.angle_gamma   90.00
#
_symmetry.space_group_name_H-M   'P 1'
#
loop_
_entity.id
_entity.type
_entity.pdbx_description
1 polymer ?
#
loop_
_entity_poly.entity_id
_entity_poly.type
_entity_poly.pdbx_seq_one_letter_code
_entity_poly.pdbx_strand_id
1 'polypeptide(L)'
;MAITAISAALGLGRLIALPFAGPLSDKLGRRVSTAIGSGSYAIYLIGLALAFNAGTNGGYQIAYVCAIVGGIANSFLDTGIYPAVSEIIYKAPGVATMGIKFFIAIAQMMLPFVLGATVATTAAGLTSYNMLFYICGIAYIVLLVLVMIFPLPDADQKAAGKKEGLIDSLKHTHFSIESVAMILIGFTCTGTFQLWLNCAQNFAKENVGWADPSIMQTYYSAGTMLALIVTALLTRKIKDVRFILVYPVICLVTMIVVLIGKSEPLMIAGAFIIGWAGAGGLLQIATSVCNMLFPKIKGTVTALVMIASSLCNYTILTAASKMQPAQVMVMNIVLTAIGVLLGLFVNIRYAKMVKQAEVEN
;
A
#
# COMPACT_ATOMS: atom_id res chain seq x y z
N MET A 1 10.56 -14.88 8.50
CA MET A 1 9.82 -14.27 9.66
C MET A 1 10.38 -12.90 10.06
N ALA A 2 11.70 -12.72 10.28
CA ALA A 2 12.29 -11.40 10.58
C ALA A 2 11.97 -10.32 9.52
N ILE A 3 12.00 -10.66 8.23
CA ILE A 3 11.67 -9.75 7.12
C ILE A 3 10.23 -9.23 7.22
N THR A 4 9.27 -10.10 7.55
CA THR A 4 7.85 -9.72 7.73
C THR A 4 7.67 -8.74 8.89
N ALA A 5 8.43 -8.91 9.98
CA ALA A 5 8.41 -7.97 11.11
C ALA A 5 9.00 -6.60 10.74
N ILE A 6 10.06 -6.57 9.91
CA ILE A 6 10.63 -5.33 9.37
C ILE A 6 9.61 -4.64 8.45
N SER A 7 8.90 -5.41 7.61
CA SER A 7 7.80 -4.88 6.80
C SER A 7 6.64 -4.31 7.64
N ALA A 8 6.35 -4.92 8.79
CA ALA A 8 5.36 -4.41 9.75
C ALA A 8 5.80 -3.06 10.36
N ALA A 9 7.10 -2.88 10.62
CA ALA A 9 7.65 -1.63 11.15
C ALA A 9 7.45 -0.45 10.18
N LEU A 10 7.43 -0.68 8.87
CA LEU A 10 7.02 0.33 7.89
C LEU A 10 5.57 0.79 8.14
N GLY A 11 4.66 -0.17 8.42
CA GLY A 11 3.27 0.14 8.78
C GLY A 11 3.18 1.01 10.05
N LEU A 12 3.99 0.71 11.06
CA LEU A 12 4.06 1.51 12.30
C LEU A 12 4.54 2.94 12.02
N GLY A 13 5.63 3.09 11.28
CA GLY A 13 6.15 4.41 10.91
C GLY A 13 5.13 5.25 10.14
N ARG A 14 4.40 4.60 9.23
CA ARG A 14 3.33 5.23 8.47
C ARG A 14 2.14 5.64 9.37
N LEU A 15 1.75 4.79 10.29
CA LEU A 15 0.67 5.06 11.24
C LEU A 15 0.99 6.27 12.13
N ILE A 16 2.24 6.39 12.59
CA ILE A 16 2.70 7.52 13.41
C ILE A 16 2.71 8.82 12.59
N ALA A 17 3.18 8.79 11.35
CA ALA A 17 3.41 9.99 10.55
C ALA A 17 2.15 10.53 9.86
N LEU A 18 1.20 9.68 9.46
CA LEU A 18 0.01 10.06 8.68
C LEU A 18 -0.80 11.22 9.30
N PRO A 19 -1.06 11.26 10.63
CA PRO A 19 -1.81 12.36 11.23
C PRO A 19 -1.14 13.73 11.09
N PHE A 20 0.19 13.74 10.94
CA PHE A 20 1.00 14.96 10.88
C PHE A 20 1.42 15.31 9.45
N ALA A 21 1.70 14.31 8.61
CA ALA A 21 2.24 14.51 7.26
C ALA A 21 1.27 15.30 6.35
N GLY A 22 -0.05 15.01 6.41
CA GLY A 22 -1.06 15.74 5.66
C GLY A 22 -1.12 17.23 6.02
N PRO A 23 -1.41 17.58 7.29
CA PRO A 23 -1.44 18.97 7.75
C PRO A 23 -0.12 19.71 7.52
N LEU A 24 1.01 19.03 7.65
CA LEU A 24 2.32 19.64 7.42
C LEU A 24 2.54 19.93 5.93
N SER A 25 2.18 19.00 5.05
CA SER A 25 2.20 19.20 3.60
C SER A 25 1.30 20.35 3.15
N ASP A 26 0.12 20.50 3.78
CA ASP A 26 -0.80 21.58 3.49
C ASP A 26 -0.29 22.95 3.98
N LYS A 27 0.48 22.99 5.09
CA LYS A 27 1.05 24.22 5.66
C LYS A 27 2.38 24.65 5.00
N LEU A 28 3.30 23.71 4.83
CA LEU A 28 4.68 23.99 4.39
C LEU A 28 4.87 23.81 2.88
N GLY A 29 3.88 23.24 2.20
CA GLY A 29 3.91 22.98 0.77
C GLY A 29 4.33 21.56 0.38
N ARG A 30 3.96 21.19 -0.83
CA ARG A 30 4.24 19.86 -1.41
C ARG A 30 5.73 19.60 -1.52
N ARG A 31 6.51 20.65 -1.80
CA ARG A 31 7.98 20.59 -1.91
C ARG A 31 8.63 20.15 -0.62
N VAL A 32 8.27 20.76 0.51
CA VAL A 32 8.84 20.41 1.82
C VAL A 32 8.47 19.00 2.23
N SER A 33 7.20 18.59 2.04
CA SER A 33 6.75 17.23 2.32
C SER A 33 7.52 16.20 1.48
N THR A 34 7.66 16.43 0.17
CA THR A 34 8.40 15.53 -0.71
C THR A 34 9.89 15.48 -0.37
N ALA A 35 10.50 16.62 0.03
CA ALA A 35 11.89 16.68 0.45
C ALA A 35 12.12 15.86 1.74
N ILE A 36 11.27 16.02 2.77
CA ILE A 36 11.33 15.24 4.00
C ILE A 36 11.19 13.75 3.67
N GLY A 37 10.22 13.39 2.83
CA GLY A 37 9.99 12.02 2.42
C GLY A 37 11.18 11.41 1.68
N SER A 38 11.75 12.13 0.71
CA SER A 38 12.91 11.67 -0.07
C SER A 38 14.15 11.49 0.80
N GLY A 39 14.45 12.46 1.69
CA GLY A 39 15.57 12.36 2.63
C GLY A 39 15.40 11.18 3.59
N SER A 40 14.21 11.01 4.14
CA SER A 40 13.91 9.89 5.04
C SER A 40 13.99 8.54 4.32
N TYR A 41 13.60 8.45 3.04
CA TYR A 41 13.77 7.22 2.24
C TYR A 41 15.24 6.91 1.96
N ALA A 42 16.06 7.91 1.69
CA ALA A 42 17.49 7.72 1.55
C ALA A 42 18.11 7.13 2.83
N ILE A 43 17.76 7.69 4.00
CA ILE A 43 18.19 7.18 5.31
C ILE A 43 17.73 5.73 5.51
N TYR A 44 16.48 5.41 5.19
CA TYR A 44 15.93 4.05 5.29
C TYR A 44 16.74 3.06 4.46
N LEU A 45 16.96 3.34 3.17
CA LEU A 45 17.62 2.41 2.25
C LEU A 45 19.10 2.23 2.58
N ILE A 46 19.82 3.31 2.85
CA ILE A 46 21.23 3.26 3.27
C ILE A 46 21.34 2.53 4.61
N GLY A 47 20.41 2.80 5.54
CA GLY A 47 20.34 2.11 6.82
C GLY A 47 20.10 0.61 6.70
N LEU A 48 19.28 0.15 5.72
CA LEU A 48 19.13 -1.28 5.42
C LEU A 48 20.42 -1.91 4.92
N ALA A 49 21.19 -1.21 4.07
CA ALA A 49 22.49 -1.69 3.63
C ALA A 49 23.48 -1.84 4.79
N LEU A 50 23.49 -0.88 5.72
CA LEU A 50 24.30 -0.94 6.95
C LEU A 50 23.83 -2.06 7.88
N ALA A 51 22.52 -2.26 8.02
CA ALA A 51 21.96 -3.34 8.80
C ALA A 51 22.38 -4.71 8.27
N PHE A 52 22.40 -4.88 6.94
CA PHE A 52 22.87 -6.10 6.31
C PHE A 52 24.36 -6.35 6.59
N ASN A 53 25.20 -5.31 6.54
CA ASN A 53 26.62 -5.42 6.85
C ASN A 53 26.88 -5.72 8.35
N ALA A 54 26.01 -5.26 9.24
CA ALA A 54 26.11 -5.58 10.67
C ALA A 54 25.76 -7.05 10.99
N GLY A 55 25.06 -7.73 10.09
CA GLY A 55 24.72 -9.15 10.22
C GLY A 55 24.00 -9.49 11.51
N THR A 56 24.46 -10.51 12.23
CA THR A 56 23.87 -10.94 13.51
C THR A 56 24.10 -9.98 14.67
N ASN A 57 25.06 -9.07 14.55
CA ASN A 57 25.44 -8.11 15.59
C ASN A 57 24.58 -6.83 15.55
N GLY A 58 23.25 -6.98 15.69
CA GLY A 58 22.35 -5.83 15.77
C GLY A 58 21.71 -5.44 14.42
N GLY A 59 21.99 -6.13 13.32
CA GLY A 59 21.43 -5.82 12.01
C GLY A 59 19.90 -5.81 11.96
N TYR A 60 19.24 -6.72 12.70
CA TYR A 60 17.78 -6.72 12.81
C TYR A 60 17.23 -5.45 13.47
N GLN A 61 17.83 -5.01 14.58
CA GLN A 61 17.40 -3.80 15.29
C GLN A 61 17.57 -2.56 14.41
N ILE A 62 18.71 -2.45 13.71
CA ILE A 62 18.97 -1.35 12.77
C ILE A 62 17.93 -1.39 11.64
N ALA A 63 17.68 -2.54 11.02
CA ALA A 63 16.70 -2.68 9.96
C ALA A 63 15.28 -2.33 10.42
N TYR A 64 14.90 -2.72 11.64
CA TYR A 64 13.58 -2.43 12.21
C TYR A 64 13.39 -0.92 12.42
N VAL A 65 14.36 -0.22 13.02
CA VAL A 65 14.32 1.23 13.21
C VAL A 65 14.31 1.96 11.87
N CYS A 66 15.17 1.54 10.93
CA CYS A 66 15.18 2.10 9.58
C CYS A 66 13.84 1.90 8.85
N ALA A 67 13.16 0.77 9.07
CA ALA A 67 11.84 0.52 8.49
C ALA A 67 10.77 1.48 9.05
N ILE A 68 10.84 1.86 10.34
CA ILE A 68 9.97 2.92 10.88
C ILE A 68 10.22 4.24 10.15
N VAL A 69 11.48 4.61 9.94
CA VAL A 69 11.85 5.81 9.15
C VAL A 69 11.31 5.71 7.71
N GLY A 70 11.39 4.53 7.09
CA GLY A 70 10.80 4.25 5.77
C GLY A 70 9.28 4.44 5.74
N GLY A 71 8.58 4.05 6.81
CA GLY A 71 7.14 4.29 6.97
C GLY A 71 6.79 5.77 7.09
N ILE A 72 7.57 6.53 7.85
CA ILE A 72 7.46 7.99 7.94
C ILE A 72 7.68 8.62 6.55
N ALA A 73 8.73 8.20 5.85
CA ALA A 73 9.06 8.65 4.51
C ALA A 73 7.90 8.44 3.52
N ASN A 74 7.28 7.25 3.56
CA ASN A 74 6.09 6.93 2.75
C ASN A 74 4.96 7.93 2.98
N SER A 75 4.65 8.26 4.24
CA SER A 75 3.57 9.19 4.57
C SER A 75 3.83 10.59 4.00
N PHE A 76 5.05 11.09 4.11
CA PHE A 76 5.43 12.39 3.58
C PHE A 76 5.48 12.41 2.05
N LEU A 77 5.94 11.33 1.39
CA LEU A 77 5.89 11.23 -0.07
C LEU A 77 4.46 11.14 -0.59
N ASP A 78 3.61 10.33 0.03
CA ASP A 78 2.20 10.22 -0.38
C ASP A 78 1.49 11.58 -0.28
N THR A 79 1.69 12.32 0.82
CA THR A 79 1.06 13.63 1.04
C THR A 79 1.68 14.76 0.19
N GLY A 80 2.89 14.57 -0.31
CA GLY A 80 3.56 15.49 -1.23
C GLY A 80 3.23 15.21 -2.69
N ILE A 81 3.48 13.98 -3.15
CA ILE A 81 3.47 13.62 -4.58
C ILE A 81 2.05 13.49 -5.14
N TYR A 82 1.12 12.80 -4.43
CA TYR A 82 -0.23 12.58 -4.96
C TYR A 82 -0.99 13.88 -5.22
N PRO A 83 -1.02 14.86 -4.28
CA PRO A 83 -1.63 16.15 -4.56
C PRO A 83 -0.87 16.92 -5.64
N ALA A 84 0.46 16.95 -5.61
CA ALA A 84 1.26 17.67 -6.60
C ALA A 84 0.96 17.19 -8.02
N VAL A 85 0.93 15.89 -8.28
CA VAL A 85 0.61 15.34 -9.61
C VAL A 85 -0.83 15.64 -10.02
N SER A 86 -1.77 15.65 -9.08
CA SER A 86 -3.17 16.02 -9.33
C SER A 86 -3.31 17.52 -9.66
N GLU A 87 -2.49 18.35 -9.06
CA GLU A 87 -2.43 19.80 -9.32
C GLU A 87 -1.78 20.11 -10.68
N ILE A 88 -0.72 19.37 -11.05
CA ILE A 88 -0.05 19.49 -12.36
C ILE A 88 -1.00 19.05 -13.49
N ILE A 89 -1.68 17.92 -13.32
CA ILE A 89 -2.59 17.34 -14.32
C ILE A 89 -4.05 17.62 -13.89
N TYR A 90 -4.36 18.90 -13.71
CA TYR A 90 -5.67 19.36 -13.19
C TYR A 90 -6.86 18.96 -14.05
N LYS A 91 -6.67 18.72 -15.36
CA LYS A 91 -7.74 18.26 -16.28
C LYS A 91 -8.16 16.79 -16.06
N ALA A 92 -7.29 15.98 -15.47
CA ALA A 92 -7.53 14.55 -15.25
C ALA A 92 -6.83 14.04 -13.96
N PRO A 93 -7.18 14.57 -12.78
CA PRO A 93 -6.48 14.26 -11.53
C PRO A 93 -6.54 12.76 -11.16
N GLY A 94 -7.62 12.07 -11.49
CA GLY A 94 -7.73 10.62 -11.30
C GLY A 94 -6.76 9.84 -12.17
N VAL A 95 -6.57 10.24 -13.43
CA VAL A 95 -5.58 9.61 -14.33
C VAL A 95 -4.16 9.86 -13.83
N ALA A 96 -3.91 11.07 -13.32
CA ALA A 96 -2.61 11.45 -12.76
C ALA A 96 -2.20 10.54 -11.59
N THR A 97 -3.10 10.34 -10.64
CA THR A 97 -2.87 9.47 -9.47
C THR A 97 -2.76 8.00 -9.84
N MET A 98 -3.55 7.52 -10.81
CA MET A 98 -3.41 6.16 -11.37
C MET A 98 -2.06 5.99 -12.07
N GLY A 99 -1.54 7.02 -12.74
CA GLY A 99 -0.21 7.01 -13.36
C GLY A 99 0.90 6.71 -12.36
N ILE A 100 0.86 7.29 -11.16
CA ILE A 100 1.81 6.97 -10.09
C ILE A 100 1.79 5.48 -9.75
N LYS A 101 0.60 4.92 -9.55
CA LYS A 101 0.44 3.48 -9.25
C LYS A 101 0.93 2.59 -10.39
N PHE A 102 0.72 3.00 -11.62
CA PHE A 102 1.19 2.29 -12.80
C PHE A 102 2.73 2.22 -12.84
N PHE A 103 3.43 3.34 -12.59
CA PHE A 103 4.90 3.35 -12.51
C PHE A 103 5.43 2.54 -11.33
N ILE A 104 4.74 2.56 -10.17
CA ILE A 104 5.08 1.70 -9.04
C ILE A 104 4.97 0.22 -9.44
N ALA A 105 3.91 -0.17 -10.14
CA ALA A 105 3.72 -1.55 -10.61
C ALA A 105 4.79 -1.98 -11.62
N ILE A 106 5.23 -1.09 -12.53
CA ILE A 106 6.37 -1.34 -13.43
C ILE A 106 7.65 -1.60 -12.63
N ALA A 107 7.95 -0.73 -11.66
CA ALA A 107 9.15 -0.89 -10.82
C ALA A 107 9.11 -2.21 -10.04
N GLN A 108 7.96 -2.58 -9.49
CA GLN A 108 7.77 -3.87 -8.81
C GLN A 108 7.93 -5.07 -9.75
N MET A 109 7.44 -4.97 -10.98
CA MET A 109 7.58 -6.02 -11.99
C MET A 109 9.05 -6.22 -12.41
N MET A 110 9.81 -5.13 -12.46
CA MET A 110 11.25 -5.17 -12.80
C MET A 110 12.10 -5.65 -11.63
N LEU A 111 11.61 -5.63 -10.40
CA LEU A 111 12.40 -5.90 -9.20
C LEU A 111 13.13 -7.23 -9.21
N PRO A 112 12.55 -8.39 -9.60
CA PRO A 112 13.28 -9.65 -9.64
C PRO A 112 14.48 -9.61 -10.59
N PHE A 113 14.34 -8.95 -11.74
CA PHE A 113 15.41 -8.83 -12.75
C PHE A 113 16.52 -7.91 -12.26
N VAL A 114 16.17 -6.79 -11.63
CA VAL A 114 17.14 -5.86 -11.04
C VAL A 114 17.87 -6.52 -9.87
N LEU A 115 17.18 -7.29 -9.04
CA LEU A 115 17.79 -8.09 -7.98
C LEU A 115 18.79 -9.09 -8.55
N GLY A 116 18.42 -9.85 -9.59
CA GLY A 116 19.31 -10.79 -10.25
C GLY A 116 20.57 -10.14 -10.84
N ALA A 117 20.43 -8.92 -11.39
CA ALA A 117 21.56 -8.18 -11.96
C ALA A 117 22.47 -7.52 -10.91
N THR A 118 21.93 -7.20 -9.72
CA THR A 118 22.67 -6.48 -8.65
C THR A 118 23.19 -7.40 -7.55
N VAL A 119 22.84 -8.67 -7.59
CA VAL A 119 23.35 -9.68 -6.66
C VAL A 119 24.85 -9.87 -6.88
N ALA A 120 25.64 -9.57 -5.85
CA ALA A 120 27.06 -9.88 -5.82
C ALA A 120 27.29 -11.05 -4.86
N THR A 121 28.04 -12.06 -5.33
CA THR A 121 28.52 -13.13 -4.47
C THR A 121 29.85 -12.67 -3.86
N THR A 122 29.91 -12.53 -2.55
CA THR A 122 31.15 -12.21 -1.85
C THR A 122 32.12 -13.38 -1.91
N ALA A 123 33.41 -13.11 -1.65
CA ALA A 123 34.46 -14.15 -1.61
C ALA A 123 34.17 -15.27 -0.58
N ALA A 124 33.27 -15.01 0.40
CA ALA A 124 32.80 -16.00 1.36
C ALA A 124 31.57 -16.79 0.89
N GLY A 125 31.12 -16.62 -0.36
CA GLY A 125 29.92 -17.28 -0.90
C GLY A 125 28.58 -16.70 -0.42
N LEU A 126 28.60 -15.57 0.30
CA LEU A 126 27.40 -14.90 0.80
C LEU A 126 26.81 -14.00 -0.29
N THR A 127 25.52 -14.12 -0.52
CA THR A 127 24.77 -13.27 -1.44
C THR A 127 24.54 -11.90 -0.83
N SER A 128 24.96 -10.82 -1.49
CA SER A 128 24.80 -9.46 -1.02
C SER A 128 23.87 -8.66 -1.92
N TYR A 129 22.87 -8.04 -1.33
CA TYR A 129 21.93 -7.11 -1.99
C TYR A 129 22.27 -5.64 -1.70
N ASN A 130 23.39 -5.36 -1.01
CA ASN A 130 23.76 -4.02 -0.56
C ASN A 130 23.87 -3.02 -1.71
N MET A 131 24.36 -3.46 -2.86
CA MET A 131 24.50 -2.60 -4.05
C MET A 131 23.15 -1.98 -4.44
N LEU A 132 22.06 -2.76 -4.43
CA LEU A 132 20.73 -2.27 -4.76
C LEU A 132 20.27 -1.19 -3.76
N PHE A 133 20.45 -1.44 -2.46
CA PHE A 133 20.06 -0.48 -1.43
C PHE A 133 20.85 0.84 -1.54
N TYR A 134 22.15 0.78 -1.84
CA TYR A 134 22.96 1.99 -2.07
C TYR A 134 22.52 2.73 -3.33
N ILE A 135 22.30 2.05 -4.44
CA ILE A 135 21.82 2.67 -5.69
C ILE A 135 20.48 3.38 -5.45
N CYS A 136 19.52 2.69 -4.84
CA CYS A 136 18.23 3.28 -4.51
C CYS A 136 18.34 4.43 -3.51
N GLY A 137 19.19 4.31 -2.49
CA GLY A 137 19.45 5.38 -1.52
C GLY A 137 20.03 6.64 -2.18
N ILE A 138 21.01 6.47 -3.06
CA ILE A 138 21.59 7.57 -3.85
C ILE A 138 20.54 8.18 -4.78
N ALA A 139 19.70 7.37 -5.43
CA ALA A 139 18.60 7.87 -6.27
C ALA A 139 17.64 8.76 -5.48
N TYR A 140 17.33 8.43 -4.22
CA TYR A 140 16.51 9.28 -3.35
C TYR A 140 17.22 10.55 -2.90
N ILE A 141 18.57 10.54 -2.74
CA ILE A 141 19.36 11.76 -2.51
C ILE A 141 19.31 12.66 -3.74
N VAL A 142 19.46 12.10 -4.95
CA VAL A 142 19.32 12.85 -6.20
C VAL A 142 17.91 13.43 -6.31
N LEU A 143 16.88 12.65 -6.01
CA LEU A 143 15.49 13.12 -5.99
C LEU A 143 15.31 14.27 -4.98
N LEU A 144 15.88 14.18 -3.79
CA LEU A 144 15.86 15.26 -2.80
C LEU A 144 16.46 16.55 -3.39
N VAL A 145 17.63 16.45 -4.02
CA VAL A 145 18.29 17.61 -4.66
C VAL A 145 17.41 18.19 -5.78
N LEU A 146 16.83 17.33 -6.63
CA LEU A 146 15.93 17.78 -7.71
C LEU A 146 14.69 18.50 -7.15
N VAL A 147 14.06 17.96 -6.10
CA VAL A 147 12.92 18.59 -5.43
C VAL A 147 13.28 19.94 -4.82
N MET A 148 14.51 20.10 -4.36
CA MET A 148 14.99 21.38 -3.83
C MET A 148 15.27 22.41 -4.94
N ILE A 149 15.64 21.97 -6.12
CA ILE A 149 15.95 22.86 -7.28
C ILE A 149 14.66 23.21 -8.04
N PHE A 150 13.84 22.22 -8.39
CA PHE A 150 12.64 22.43 -9.20
C PHE A 150 11.45 22.83 -8.33
N PRO A 151 10.69 23.88 -8.72
CA PRO A 151 9.48 24.24 -8.00
C PRO A 151 8.41 23.17 -8.23
N LEU A 152 7.89 22.60 -7.16
CA LEU A 152 6.63 21.87 -7.21
C LEU A 152 5.46 22.87 -7.12
N PRO A 153 4.30 22.56 -7.71
CA PRO A 153 3.16 23.45 -7.61
C PRO A 153 2.74 23.59 -6.15
N ASP A 154 2.90 24.77 -5.61
CA ASP A 154 2.38 25.19 -4.31
C ASP A 154 1.04 25.93 -4.51
N ALA A 155 0.38 25.65 -5.64
CA ALA A 155 -0.86 26.27 -6.02
C ALA A 155 -1.91 26.06 -4.92
N ASP A 156 -2.48 27.15 -4.48
CA ASP A 156 -3.65 27.24 -3.60
C ASP A 156 -3.46 27.07 -2.09
N GLN A 157 -2.25 27.12 -1.54
CA GLN A 157 -2.09 27.33 -0.09
C GLN A 157 -2.79 28.62 0.40
N LYS A 158 -2.91 29.61 -0.45
CA LYS A 158 -3.62 30.88 -0.14
C LYS A 158 -5.15 30.79 -0.29
N ALA A 159 -5.66 29.85 -1.07
CA ALA A 159 -7.10 29.63 -1.28
C ALA A 159 -7.71 28.60 -0.31
N ALA A 160 -6.90 27.74 0.29
CA ALA A 160 -7.35 26.85 1.34
C ALA A 160 -7.52 27.65 2.65
N GLY A 161 -8.69 28.28 2.81
CA GLY A 161 -9.15 28.76 4.10
C GLY A 161 -8.94 27.66 5.15
N LYS A 162 -8.80 28.03 6.43
CA LYS A 162 -8.55 27.14 7.58
C LYS A 162 -9.15 25.75 7.36
N LYS A 163 -8.38 24.81 6.82
CA LYS A 163 -8.79 23.41 6.77
C LYS A 163 -8.76 22.94 8.22
N GLU A 164 -9.90 22.60 8.74
CA GLU A 164 -10.04 22.00 10.06
C GLU A 164 -9.10 20.79 10.15
N GLY A 165 -8.44 20.64 11.29
CA GLY A 165 -7.59 19.49 11.54
C GLY A 165 -8.41 18.20 11.50
N LEU A 166 -7.78 17.06 11.22
CA LEU A 166 -8.41 15.74 11.19
C LEU A 166 -9.30 15.51 12.43
N ILE A 167 -8.82 15.88 13.61
CA ILE A 167 -9.52 15.68 14.90
C ILE A 167 -10.78 16.57 15.00
N ASP A 168 -10.73 17.79 14.52
CA ASP A 168 -11.88 18.70 14.59
C ASP A 168 -12.97 18.28 13.59
N SER A 169 -12.59 17.86 12.39
CA SER A 169 -13.53 17.29 11.42
C SER A 169 -14.20 16.02 11.93
N LEU A 170 -13.48 15.19 12.71
CA LEU A 170 -14.04 13.95 13.29
C LEU A 170 -15.08 14.23 14.40
N LYS A 171 -14.88 15.27 15.21
CA LYS A 171 -15.80 15.61 16.31
C LYS A 171 -17.22 15.98 15.85
N HIS A 172 -17.34 16.50 14.64
CA HIS A 172 -18.61 16.99 14.09
C HIS A 172 -19.25 16.03 13.08
N THR A 173 -18.66 14.83 12.87
CA THR A 173 -19.16 13.87 11.89
C THR A 173 -19.77 12.65 12.59
N HIS A 174 -21.04 12.36 12.28
CA HIS A 174 -21.67 11.11 12.70
C HIS A 174 -21.30 9.98 11.73
N PHE A 175 -20.54 8.99 12.23
CA PHE A 175 -20.25 7.78 11.47
C PHE A 175 -21.34 6.75 11.69
N SER A 176 -22.04 6.39 10.63
CA SER A 176 -22.96 5.26 10.64
C SER A 176 -22.19 3.91 10.68
N ILE A 177 -22.88 2.83 11.02
CA ILE A 177 -22.29 1.48 11.00
C ILE A 177 -21.75 1.13 9.60
N GLU A 178 -22.45 1.59 8.57
CA GLU A 178 -22.06 1.43 7.18
C GLU A 178 -20.75 2.17 6.86
N SER A 179 -20.55 3.36 7.43
CA SER A 179 -19.32 4.14 7.28
C SER A 179 -18.12 3.44 7.93
N VAL A 180 -18.33 2.90 9.13
CA VAL A 180 -17.31 2.11 9.83
C VAL A 180 -16.96 0.86 9.03
N ALA A 181 -17.96 0.16 8.45
CA ALA A 181 -17.72 -0.99 7.59
C ALA A 181 -16.85 -0.63 6.37
N MET A 182 -17.10 0.53 5.74
CA MET A 182 -16.29 1.02 4.62
C MET A 182 -14.83 1.29 5.03
N ILE A 183 -14.58 1.88 6.21
CA ILE A 183 -13.22 2.10 6.72
C ILE A 183 -12.54 0.75 7.01
N LEU A 184 -13.26 -0.22 7.60
CA LEU A 184 -12.75 -1.57 7.86
C LEU A 184 -12.45 -2.35 6.57
N ILE A 185 -13.11 -2.06 5.46
CA ILE A 185 -12.74 -2.61 4.14
C ILE A 185 -11.32 -2.15 3.77
N GLY A 186 -10.93 -0.92 4.09
CA GLY A 186 -9.55 -0.47 3.92
C GLY A 186 -8.52 -1.32 4.70
N PHE A 187 -8.90 -1.78 5.90
CA PHE A 187 -8.09 -2.72 6.69
C PHE A 187 -8.00 -4.09 6.01
N THR A 188 -9.15 -4.71 5.69
CA THR A 188 -9.19 -6.09 5.18
C THR A 188 -8.58 -6.21 3.78
N CYS A 189 -8.84 -5.27 2.87
CA CYS A 189 -8.26 -5.32 1.54
C CYS A 189 -6.74 -5.13 1.58
N THR A 190 -6.23 -4.25 2.45
CA THR A 190 -4.79 -4.09 2.65
C THR A 190 -4.17 -5.38 3.16
N GLY A 191 -4.77 -6.02 4.15
CA GLY A 191 -4.29 -7.29 4.68
C GLY A 191 -4.22 -8.38 3.61
N THR A 192 -5.24 -8.48 2.76
CA THR A 192 -5.30 -9.48 1.68
C THR A 192 -4.08 -9.41 0.77
N PHE A 193 -3.76 -8.25 0.21
CA PHE A 193 -2.64 -8.15 -0.73
C PHE A 193 -1.28 -8.05 -0.02
N GLN A 194 -1.20 -7.46 1.16
CA GLN A 194 0.06 -7.35 1.90
C GLN A 194 0.54 -8.68 2.48
N LEU A 195 -0.35 -9.50 3.02
CA LEU A 195 0.01 -10.84 3.47
C LEU A 195 0.47 -11.70 2.28
N TRP A 196 -0.22 -11.60 1.15
CA TRP A 196 0.23 -12.29 -0.05
C TRP A 196 1.62 -11.83 -0.47
N LEU A 197 1.81 -10.53 -0.63
CA LEU A 197 3.05 -9.93 -1.11
C LEU A 197 4.26 -10.29 -0.22
N ASN A 198 4.06 -10.29 1.11
CA ASN A 198 5.15 -10.52 2.07
C ASN A 198 5.36 -11.99 2.43
N CYS A 199 4.36 -12.85 2.28
CA CYS A 199 4.40 -14.20 2.85
C CYS A 199 4.20 -15.33 1.83
N ALA A 200 3.61 -15.06 0.65
CA ALA A 200 3.30 -16.11 -0.33
C ALA A 200 4.55 -16.81 -0.88
N GLN A 201 5.65 -16.11 -1.03
CA GLN A 201 6.93 -16.73 -1.47
C GLN A 201 7.47 -17.70 -0.43
N ASN A 202 7.30 -17.42 0.89
CA ASN A 202 7.69 -18.34 1.94
C ASN A 202 6.79 -19.59 1.92
N PHE A 203 5.49 -19.41 1.69
CA PHE A 203 4.57 -20.54 1.49
C PHE A 203 4.96 -21.39 0.28
N ALA A 204 5.35 -20.77 -0.84
CA ALA A 204 5.82 -21.46 -2.04
C ALA A 204 7.08 -22.30 -1.75
N LYS A 205 8.04 -21.74 -0.99
CA LYS A 205 9.26 -22.48 -0.61
C LYS A 205 8.99 -23.62 0.33
N GLU A 206 8.26 -23.39 1.43
CA GLU A 206 8.13 -24.36 2.51
C GLU A 206 7.02 -25.39 2.28
N ASN A 207 5.92 -25.02 1.61
CA ASN A 207 4.73 -25.85 1.47
C ASN A 207 4.52 -26.43 0.05
N VAL A 208 5.15 -25.82 -0.98
CA VAL A 208 5.11 -26.30 -2.35
C VAL A 208 6.44 -26.93 -2.76
N GLY A 209 7.54 -26.56 -2.10
CA GLY A 209 8.90 -27.03 -2.44
C GLY A 209 9.53 -26.28 -3.62
N TRP A 210 9.03 -25.08 -3.95
CA TRP A 210 9.54 -24.29 -5.06
C TRP A 210 10.81 -23.53 -4.64
N ALA A 211 11.97 -23.88 -5.25
CA ALA A 211 13.27 -23.38 -4.83
C ALA A 211 13.41 -21.84 -4.98
N ASP A 212 12.96 -21.29 -6.11
CA ASP A 212 13.02 -19.84 -6.36
C ASP A 212 11.68 -19.28 -6.85
N PRO A 213 10.79 -18.87 -5.95
CA PRO A 213 9.49 -18.28 -6.28
C PRO A 213 9.56 -16.78 -6.59
N SER A 214 10.73 -16.19 -6.82
CA SER A 214 10.89 -14.73 -7.01
C SER A 214 10.07 -14.19 -8.20
N ILE A 215 9.89 -15.01 -9.24
CA ILE A 215 9.09 -14.68 -10.42
C ILE A 215 7.61 -14.37 -10.07
N MET A 216 7.09 -14.87 -8.93
CA MET A 216 5.74 -14.52 -8.46
C MET A 216 5.53 -13.02 -8.35
N GLN A 217 6.58 -12.25 -8.00
CA GLN A 217 6.50 -10.79 -7.92
C GLN A 217 6.20 -10.16 -9.28
N THR A 218 6.78 -10.68 -10.34
CA THR A 218 6.53 -10.22 -11.72
C THR A 218 5.06 -10.45 -12.12
N TYR A 219 4.53 -11.66 -11.88
CA TYR A 219 3.14 -11.96 -12.19
C TYR A 219 2.15 -11.16 -11.35
N TYR A 220 2.45 -10.97 -10.05
CA TYR A 220 1.66 -10.12 -9.18
C TYR A 220 1.59 -8.66 -9.70
N SER A 221 2.72 -8.11 -10.10
CA SER A 221 2.79 -6.75 -10.62
C SER A 221 2.14 -6.61 -11.99
N ALA A 222 2.27 -7.62 -12.86
CA ALA A 222 1.56 -7.67 -14.14
C ALA A 222 0.03 -7.70 -13.92
N GLY A 223 -0.45 -8.49 -12.96
CA GLY A 223 -1.85 -8.50 -12.55
C GLY A 223 -2.32 -7.13 -12.07
N THR A 224 -1.52 -6.46 -11.22
CA THR A 224 -1.81 -5.11 -10.74
C THR A 224 -1.89 -4.09 -11.87
N MET A 225 -0.95 -4.12 -12.82
CA MET A 225 -0.96 -3.23 -13.99
C MET A 225 -2.20 -3.44 -14.86
N LEU A 226 -2.53 -4.69 -15.16
CA LEU A 226 -3.72 -5.02 -15.94
C LEU A 226 -5.01 -4.56 -15.23
N ALA A 227 -5.06 -4.74 -13.92
CA ALA A 227 -6.20 -4.30 -13.12
C ALA A 227 -6.44 -2.79 -13.20
N LEU A 228 -5.40 -1.97 -13.14
CA LEU A 228 -5.52 -0.51 -13.24
C LEU A 228 -6.20 -0.09 -14.55
N ILE A 229 -5.86 -0.76 -15.66
CA ILE A 229 -6.44 -0.50 -16.97
C ILE A 229 -7.89 -1.04 -17.04
N VAL A 230 -8.07 -2.32 -16.73
CA VAL A 230 -9.36 -3.00 -16.86
C VAL A 230 -10.39 -2.43 -15.89
N THR A 231 -10.01 -2.18 -14.64
CA THR A 231 -10.91 -1.61 -13.65
C THR A 231 -11.34 -0.20 -14.03
N ALA A 232 -10.43 0.65 -14.52
CA ALA A 232 -10.76 2.00 -14.99
C ALA A 232 -11.76 1.98 -16.17
N LEU A 233 -11.72 0.97 -17.01
CA LEU A 233 -12.71 0.78 -18.09
C LEU A 233 -14.04 0.24 -17.55
N LEU A 234 -14.00 -0.69 -16.61
CA LEU A 234 -15.20 -1.34 -16.06
C LEU A 234 -15.99 -0.40 -15.13
N THR A 235 -15.36 0.50 -14.41
CA THR A 235 -16.03 1.50 -13.53
C THR A 235 -16.95 2.44 -14.31
N ARG A 236 -16.75 2.58 -15.63
CA ARG A 236 -17.66 3.32 -16.50
C ARG A 236 -19.01 2.61 -16.71
N LYS A 237 -19.08 1.29 -16.54
CA LYS A 237 -20.28 0.46 -16.79
C LYS A 237 -20.84 -0.18 -15.52
N ILE A 238 -19.98 -0.41 -14.52
CA ILE A 238 -20.32 -1.14 -13.30
C ILE A 238 -20.14 -0.19 -12.13
N LYS A 239 -21.10 -0.15 -11.20
CA LYS A 239 -21.01 0.68 -9.98
C LYS A 239 -19.80 0.26 -9.14
N ASP A 240 -19.00 1.21 -8.69
CA ASP A 240 -17.77 1.02 -7.92
C ASP A 240 -17.96 0.09 -6.70
N VAL A 241 -19.10 0.21 -6.02
CA VAL A 241 -19.42 -0.61 -4.85
C VAL A 241 -19.45 -2.12 -5.14
N ARG A 242 -19.75 -2.54 -6.37
CA ARG A 242 -19.75 -3.96 -6.73
C ARG A 242 -18.37 -4.58 -6.73
N PHE A 243 -17.34 -3.81 -7.09
CA PHE A 243 -15.95 -4.28 -7.04
C PHE A 243 -15.49 -4.58 -5.61
N ILE A 244 -16.02 -3.83 -4.62
CA ILE A 244 -15.74 -4.03 -3.20
C ILE A 244 -16.20 -5.42 -2.71
N LEU A 245 -17.16 -6.05 -3.39
CA LEU A 245 -17.59 -7.41 -3.10
C LEU A 245 -16.88 -8.44 -4.02
N VAL A 246 -16.91 -8.19 -5.34
CA VAL A 246 -16.45 -9.18 -6.34
C VAL A 246 -14.95 -9.46 -6.22
N TYR A 247 -14.14 -8.44 -6.02
CA TYR A 247 -12.68 -8.60 -5.94
C TYR A 247 -12.22 -9.41 -4.72
N PRO A 248 -12.68 -9.15 -3.49
CA PRO A 248 -12.37 -10.02 -2.36
C PRO A 248 -12.86 -11.45 -2.52
N VAL A 249 -14.01 -11.69 -3.18
CA VAL A 249 -14.48 -13.05 -3.48
C VAL A 249 -13.50 -13.78 -4.41
N ILE A 250 -13.04 -13.12 -5.46
CA ILE A 250 -12.02 -13.68 -6.36
C ILE A 250 -10.73 -14.01 -5.59
N CYS A 251 -10.26 -13.10 -4.74
CA CYS A 251 -9.08 -13.32 -3.90
C CYS A 251 -9.27 -14.52 -2.96
N LEU A 252 -10.44 -14.61 -2.30
CA LEU A 252 -10.77 -15.67 -1.37
C LEU A 252 -10.72 -17.05 -2.03
N VAL A 253 -11.42 -17.19 -3.16
CA VAL A 253 -11.44 -18.44 -3.94
C VAL A 253 -10.03 -18.81 -4.40
N THR A 254 -9.28 -17.84 -4.92
CA THR A 254 -7.90 -18.06 -5.37
C THR A 254 -7.01 -18.58 -4.26
N MET A 255 -7.05 -17.98 -3.06
CA MET A 255 -6.22 -18.41 -1.93
C MET A 255 -6.61 -19.80 -1.44
N ILE A 256 -7.91 -20.16 -1.43
CA ILE A 256 -8.37 -21.51 -1.07
C ILE A 256 -7.84 -22.53 -2.09
N VAL A 257 -7.93 -22.23 -3.39
CA VAL A 257 -7.41 -23.13 -4.44
C VAL A 257 -5.90 -23.31 -4.31
N VAL A 258 -5.16 -22.24 -4.04
CA VAL A 258 -3.70 -22.28 -3.84
C VAL A 258 -3.33 -23.09 -2.59
N LEU A 259 -4.05 -22.90 -1.48
CA LEU A 259 -3.80 -23.60 -0.22
C LEU A 259 -4.00 -25.12 -0.36
N ILE A 260 -5.01 -25.55 -1.13
CA ILE A 260 -5.33 -26.96 -1.37
C ILE A 260 -4.41 -27.57 -2.43
N GLY A 261 -4.23 -26.87 -3.55
CA GLY A 261 -3.58 -27.44 -4.73
C GLY A 261 -2.05 -27.48 -4.67
N LYS A 262 -1.41 -26.63 -3.87
CA LYS A 262 0.04 -26.62 -3.55
C LYS A 262 0.95 -26.90 -4.74
N SER A 263 0.81 -26.19 -5.84
CA SER A 263 1.63 -26.37 -7.04
C SER A 263 2.17 -25.05 -7.57
N GLU A 264 3.34 -25.07 -8.22
CA GLU A 264 3.97 -23.87 -8.79
C GLU A 264 3.04 -23.13 -9.78
N PRO A 265 2.33 -23.79 -10.72
CA PRO A 265 1.43 -23.10 -11.63
C PRO A 265 0.27 -22.38 -10.90
N LEU A 266 -0.24 -22.98 -9.82
CA LEU A 266 -1.28 -22.33 -9.00
C LEU A 266 -0.75 -21.14 -8.22
N MET A 267 0.51 -21.19 -7.76
CA MET A 267 1.17 -20.05 -7.11
C MET A 267 1.36 -18.88 -8.08
N ILE A 268 1.75 -19.16 -9.32
CA ILE A 268 1.90 -18.16 -10.39
C ILE A 268 0.54 -17.54 -10.73
N ALA A 269 -0.47 -18.37 -11.00
CA ALA A 269 -1.83 -17.91 -11.28
C ALA A 269 -2.39 -17.12 -10.08
N GLY A 270 -2.17 -17.60 -8.86
CA GLY A 270 -2.55 -16.93 -7.63
C GLY A 270 -1.89 -15.55 -7.49
N ALA A 271 -0.58 -15.45 -7.76
CA ALA A 271 0.12 -14.17 -7.73
C ALA A 271 -0.49 -13.16 -8.72
N PHE A 272 -0.77 -13.58 -9.96
CA PHE A 272 -1.41 -12.73 -10.95
C PHE A 272 -2.82 -12.29 -10.52
N ILE A 273 -3.66 -13.23 -10.06
CA ILE A 273 -5.06 -12.96 -9.70
C ILE A 273 -5.12 -12.08 -8.43
N ILE A 274 -4.29 -12.33 -7.40
CA ILE A 274 -4.25 -11.49 -6.20
C ILE A 274 -3.67 -10.10 -6.52
N GLY A 275 -2.68 -10.02 -7.41
CA GLY A 275 -2.20 -8.75 -7.94
C GLY A 275 -3.33 -7.97 -8.60
N TRP A 276 -4.12 -8.65 -9.43
CA TRP A 276 -5.24 -8.03 -10.13
C TRP A 276 -6.38 -7.65 -9.19
N ALA A 277 -6.96 -8.59 -8.48
CA ALA A 277 -8.17 -8.34 -7.68
C ALA A 277 -7.87 -7.74 -6.28
N GLY A 278 -6.73 -8.06 -5.68
CA GLY A 278 -6.36 -7.57 -4.35
C GLY A 278 -5.66 -6.22 -4.37
N ALA A 279 -4.59 -6.09 -5.17
CA ALA A 279 -3.75 -4.89 -5.19
C ALA A 279 -4.15 -3.86 -6.25
N GLY A 280 -4.71 -4.31 -7.36
CA GLY A 280 -4.93 -3.51 -8.56
C GLY A 280 -6.10 -2.52 -8.51
N GLY A 281 -6.42 -1.96 -7.35
CA GLY A 281 -7.36 -0.85 -7.25
C GLY A 281 -8.44 -1.00 -6.19
N LEU A 282 -8.53 -2.12 -5.47
CA LEU A 282 -9.58 -2.34 -4.47
C LEU A 282 -9.57 -1.27 -3.37
N LEU A 283 -8.39 -0.92 -2.84
CA LEU A 283 -8.24 0.13 -1.83
C LEU A 283 -8.63 1.51 -2.40
N GLN A 284 -8.27 1.79 -3.65
CA GLN A 284 -8.61 3.04 -4.33
C GLN A 284 -10.11 3.16 -4.57
N ILE A 285 -10.77 2.07 -5.00
CA ILE A 285 -12.21 2.01 -5.18
C ILE A 285 -12.92 2.20 -3.83
N ALA A 286 -12.49 1.52 -2.77
CA ALA A 286 -13.04 1.69 -1.44
C ALA A 286 -12.92 3.14 -0.96
N THR A 287 -11.75 3.77 -1.17
CA THR A 287 -11.53 5.18 -0.83
C THR A 287 -12.40 6.11 -1.68
N SER A 288 -12.56 5.82 -2.98
CA SER A 288 -13.42 6.59 -3.88
C SER A 288 -14.89 6.54 -3.44
N VAL A 289 -15.40 5.35 -3.11
CA VAL A 289 -16.78 5.18 -2.61
C VAL A 289 -16.96 5.91 -1.27
N CYS A 290 -15.98 5.85 -0.36
CA CYS A 290 -16.00 6.64 0.87
C CYS A 290 -16.09 8.14 0.58
N ASN A 291 -15.28 8.65 -0.36
CA ASN A 291 -15.28 10.06 -0.72
C ASN A 291 -16.59 10.53 -1.39
N MET A 292 -17.26 9.64 -2.10
CA MET A 292 -18.60 9.91 -2.65
C MET A 292 -19.67 10.01 -1.57
N LEU A 293 -19.57 9.19 -0.52
CA LEU A 293 -20.51 9.19 0.59
C LEU A 293 -20.30 10.36 1.55
N PHE A 294 -19.08 10.93 1.60
CA PHE A 294 -18.72 12.05 2.49
C PHE A 294 -18.09 13.22 1.73
N PRO A 295 -18.84 13.90 0.86
CA PRO A 295 -18.27 14.92 -0.02
C PRO A 295 -17.73 16.15 0.72
N LYS A 296 -18.24 16.46 1.92
CA LYS A 296 -17.77 17.59 2.74
C LYS A 296 -16.44 17.32 3.44
N ILE A 297 -16.13 16.05 3.75
CA ILE A 297 -14.95 15.65 4.55
C ILE A 297 -14.09 14.59 3.86
N LYS A 298 -13.96 14.65 2.52
CA LYS A 298 -13.23 13.67 1.70
C LYS A 298 -11.81 13.39 2.22
N GLY A 299 -11.08 14.45 2.59
CA GLY A 299 -9.72 14.33 3.12
C GLY A 299 -9.67 13.52 4.42
N THR A 300 -10.59 13.81 5.35
CA THR A 300 -10.70 13.11 6.64
C THR A 300 -11.01 11.63 6.45
N VAL A 301 -11.97 11.32 5.60
CA VAL A 301 -12.38 9.92 5.34
C VAL A 301 -11.28 9.16 4.62
N THR A 302 -10.61 9.78 3.65
CA THR A 302 -9.41 9.19 3.01
C THR A 302 -8.34 8.88 4.04
N ALA A 303 -8.05 9.82 4.96
CA ALA A 303 -7.08 9.61 6.03
C ALA A 303 -7.46 8.44 6.94
N LEU A 304 -8.74 8.30 7.30
CA LEU A 304 -9.22 7.16 8.11
C LEU A 304 -9.02 5.81 7.42
N VAL A 305 -9.32 5.71 6.12
CA VAL A 305 -9.08 4.50 5.32
C VAL A 305 -7.58 4.18 5.27
N MET A 306 -6.73 5.20 5.10
CA MET A 306 -5.27 5.02 5.08
C MET A 306 -4.69 4.66 6.46
N ILE A 307 -5.26 5.20 7.55
CA ILE A 307 -4.92 4.79 8.92
C ILE A 307 -5.30 3.33 9.14
N ALA A 308 -6.51 2.90 8.75
CA ALA A 308 -6.95 1.51 8.84
C ALA A 308 -6.03 0.57 8.04
N SER A 309 -5.64 0.97 6.83
CA SER A 309 -4.65 0.28 6.00
C SER A 309 -3.28 0.16 6.70
N SER A 310 -2.78 1.24 7.29
CA SER A 310 -1.48 1.24 7.98
C SER A 310 -1.52 0.45 9.28
N LEU A 311 -2.65 0.49 10.00
CA LEU A 311 -2.88 -0.33 11.18
C LEU A 311 -2.88 -1.83 10.81
N CYS A 312 -3.49 -2.19 9.70
CA CYS A 312 -3.44 -3.54 9.17
C CYS A 312 -2.00 -3.98 8.90
N ASN A 313 -1.23 -3.16 8.17
CA ASN A 313 0.17 -3.46 7.89
C ASN A 313 0.97 -3.74 9.17
N TYR A 314 0.82 -2.91 10.18
CA TYR A 314 1.54 -3.11 11.43
C TYR A 314 1.06 -4.35 12.18
N THR A 315 -0.24 -4.47 12.44
CA THR A 315 -0.77 -5.52 13.32
C THR A 315 -0.73 -6.90 12.66
N ILE A 316 -1.20 -7.01 11.42
CA ILE A 316 -1.32 -8.29 10.74
C ILE A 316 0.04 -8.83 10.30
N LEU A 317 0.95 -7.99 9.80
CA LEU A 317 2.29 -8.45 9.45
C LEU A 317 3.13 -8.78 10.70
N THR A 318 2.92 -8.07 11.82
CA THR A 318 3.53 -8.45 13.10
C THR A 318 3.04 -9.80 13.57
N ALA A 319 1.74 -10.08 13.47
CA ALA A 319 1.19 -11.42 13.79
C ALA A 319 1.76 -12.48 12.83
N ALA A 320 1.76 -12.22 11.52
CA ALA A 320 2.28 -13.11 10.49
C ALA A 320 3.77 -13.45 10.69
N SER A 321 4.56 -12.51 11.22
CA SER A 321 5.99 -12.73 11.48
C SER A 321 6.28 -13.82 12.52
N LYS A 322 5.29 -14.20 13.31
CA LYS A 322 5.38 -15.23 14.38
C LYS A 322 4.72 -16.55 13.99
N MET A 323 4.16 -16.65 12.78
CA MET A 323 3.37 -17.78 12.31
C MET A 323 4.10 -18.56 11.22
N GLN A 324 3.76 -19.84 11.05
CA GLN A 324 4.22 -20.65 9.93
C GLN A 324 3.54 -20.19 8.62
N PRO A 325 4.18 -20.31 7.44
CA PRO A 325 3.63 -19.81 6.18
C PRO A 325 2.23 -20.34 5.84
N ALA A 326 1.94 -21.60 6.14
CA ALA A 326 0.60 -22.17 5.95
C ALA A 326 -0.44 -21.52 6.87
N GLN A 327 -0.09 -21.20 8.11
CA GLN A 327 -0.97 -20.50 9.05
C GLN A 327 -1.24 -19.06 8.59
N VAL A 328 -0.20 -18.39 8.03
CA VAL A 328 -0.35 -17.05 7.44
C VAL A 328 -1.32 -17.07 6.26
N MET A 329 -1.24 -18.10 5.40
CA MET A 329 -2.19 -18.26 4.30
C MET A 329 -3.63 -18.43 4.80
N VAL A 330 -3.85 -19.25 5.84
CA VAL A 330 -5.16 -19.41 6.50
C VAL A 330 -5.63 -18.10 7.12
N MET A 331 -4.76 -17.36 7.81
CA MET A 331 -5.08 -16.04 8.36
C MET A 331 -5.51 -15.06 7.26
N ASN A 332 -4.83 -15.08 6.11
CA ASN A 332 -5.19 -14.26 4.97
C ASN A 332 -6.57 -14.61 4.39
N ILE A 333 -6.87 -15.92 4.29
CA ILE A 333 -8.20 -16.42 3.88
C ILE A 333 -9.29 -15.92 4.84
N VAL A 334 -9.08 -16.02 6.15
CA VAL A 334 -10.04 -15.55 7.16
C VAL A 334 -10.24 -14.05 7.06
N LEU A 335 -9.16 -13.28 6.96
CA LEU A 335 -9.22 -11.82 6.84
C LEU A 335 -9.95 -11.39 5.56
N THR A 336 -9.69 -12.06 4.45
CA THR A 336 -10.37 -11.81 3.17
C THR A 336 -11.84 -12.20 3.23
N ALA A 337 -12.20 -13.28 3.92
CA ALA A 337 -13.58 -13.67 4.16
C ALA A 337 -14.34 -12.61 4.96
N ILE A 338 -13.71 -12.01 5.99
CA ILE A 338 -14.28 -10.84 6.69
C ILE A 338 -14.49 -9.67 5.72
N GLY A 339 -13.52 -9.41 4.84
CA GLY A 339 -13.64 -8.40 3.78
C GLY A 339 -14.81 -8.66 2.84
N VAL A 340 -15.05 -9.92 2.47
CA VAL A 340 -16.23 -10.32 1.65
C VAL A 340 -17.54 -10.03 2.40
N LEU A 341 -17.63 -10.36 3.69
CA LEU A 341 -18.82 -10.10 4.49
C LEU A 341 -19.09 -8.61 4.64
N LEU A 342 -18.06 -7.80 4.87
CA LEU A 342 -18.17 -6.34 4.90
C LEU A 342 -18.59 -5.78 3.53
N GLY A 343 -18.00 -6.27 2.44
CA GLY A 343 -18.35 -5.90 1.08
C GLY A 343 -19.81 -6.24 0.73
N LEU A 344 -20.29 -7.39 1.17
CA LEU A 344 -21.69 -7.81 1.01
C LEU A 344 -22.62 -6.87 1.79
N PHE A 345 -22.32 -6.60 3.06
CA PHE A 345 -23.09 -5.68 3.90
C PHE A 345 -23.20 -4.30 3.26
N VAL A 346 -22.08 -3.73 2.82
CA VAL A 346 -22.07 -2.42 2.15
C VAL A 346 -22.85 -2.44 0.84
N ASN A 347 -22.71 -3.49 0.02
CA ASN A 347 -23.48 -3.61 -1.23
C ASN A 347 -25.00 -3.63 -1.00
N ILE A 348 -25.47 -4.35 0.01
CA ILE A 348 -26.91 -4.42 0.36
C ILE A 348 -27.41 -3.04 0.84
N ARG A 349 -26.59 -2.33 1.62
CA ARG A 349 -26.97 -1.05 2.22
C ARG A 349 -26.67 0.17 1.37
N TYR A 350 -25.96 0.00 0.25
CA TYR A 350 -25.43 1.10 -0.56
C TYR A 350 -26.51 2.12 -1.00
N ALA A 351 -27.68 1.64 -1.44
CA ALA A 351 -28.76 2.53 -1.85
C ALA A 351 -29.28 3.42 -0.70
N LYS A 352 -29.27 2.88 0.54
CA LYS A 352 -29.62 3.64 1.74
C LYS A 352 -28.55 4.66 2.08
N MET A 353 -27.28 4.27 1.99
CA MET A 353 -26.13 5.15 2.25
C MET A 353 -26.11 6.35 1.32
N VAL A 354 -26.37 6.14 0.02
CA VAL A 354 -26.43 7.23 -0.97
C VAL A 354 -27.56 8.19 -0.64
N LYS A 355 -28.77 7.69 -0.33
CA LYS A 355 -29.90 8.56 0.08
C LYS A 355 -29.61 9.38 1.35
N GLN A 356 -28.94 8.78 2.33
CA GLN A 356 -28.53 9.49 3.54
C GLN A 356 -27.50 10.59 3.23
N ALA A 357 -26.50 10.28 2.40
CA ALA A 357 -25.52 11.27 1.96
C ALA A 357 -26.14 12.43 1.16
N GLU A 358 -27.20 12.19 0.39
CA GLU A 358 -27.95 13.25 -0.33
C GLU A 358 -28.74 14.15 0.61
N VAL A 359 -29.20 13.66 1.76
CA VAL A 359 -29.96 14.43 2.75
C VAL A 359 -29.03 15.26 3.64
N GLU A 360 -27.82 14.77 3.93
CA GLU A 360 -26.84 15.45 4.79
C GLU A 360 -26.01 16.51 4.05
N ASN A 361 -26.10 16.56 2.73
CA ASN A 361 -25.38 17.51 1.85
C ASN A 361 -26.25 18.65 1.35
#